data_cd215f7e02cfcf95fb77aabe36bf073f
#
_entry.id   cd215f7e02cfcf95fb77aabe36bf073f
#
_cell.length_a   1.000
_cell.length_b   1.000
_cell.length_c   1.000
_cell.angle_alpha   90.00
_cell.angle_beta   90.00
_cell.angle_gamma   90.00
#
_symmetry.space_group_name_H-M   'P 1'
#
loop_
_entity.id
_entity.type
_entity.pdbx_description
1 polymer ?
#
loop_
_entity_poly.entity_id
_entity_poly.type
_entity_poly.pdbx_seq_one_letter_code
_entity_poly.pdbx_strand_id
1 'polypeptide(L)'
;MKLKDGIYFEFDSETRNYKFDFSNAKVKKVTSRAFPILLGKNQYNSIGYGVLERCGFIDFEPIEKWYTVRGAIAEQFAYDYILETYKKYGIDIKMKAMTPQMFKGYDAFPNNEKFGGVPDIGISEPKDQRAVIEVKSKNIKKYDELINNTLYPIEEVLQGKQLAYLSKTNKLLMVWVFFTDKQENLIKEVTNKIKNADDFDVSAVTKHIGLSYQDVKIAVVKFNINEKETLEKMETAYNNLHTFIELGKIDEKYFYDTELLELKRLLGIKTVDDPDTTIPPLPF
;
A
#
# COMPACT_ATOMS: atom_id res chain seq x y z
N MET A 1 -1.34 0.82 15.56
CA MET A 1 -0.23 -0.17 15.40
C MET A 1 -0.37 -1.23 16.49
N LYS A 2 -0.28 -2.52 16.16
CA LYS A 2 -0.37 -3.60 17.16
C LYS A 2 0.88 -4.48 17.05
N LEU A 3 1.69 -4.50 18.11
CA LEU A 3 2.82 -5.41 18.20
C LEU A 3 2.33 -6.83 18.53
N LYS A 4 3.05 -7.83 17.99
CA LYS A 4 2.80 -9.24 18.30
C LYS A 4 3.20 -9.58 19.71
N ASP A 5 2.54 -10.57 20.29
CA ASP A 5 2.90 -11.11 21.60
C ASP A 5 4.34 -11.66 21.58
N GLY A 6 5.07 -11.42 22.64
CA GLY A 6 6.44 -11.88 22.82
C GLY A 6 7.51 -11.01 22.15
N ILE A 7 7.17 -9.88 21.53
CA ILE A 7 8.15 -8.91 21.08
C ILE A 7 8.64 -8.10 22.27
N TYR A 8 9.92 -8.26 22.58
CA TYR A 8 10.58 -7.48 23.62
C TYR A 8 11.15 -6.18 23.06
N PHE A 9 10.87 -5.08 23.76
CA PHE A 9 11.45 -3.77 23.47
C PHE A 9 11.49 -2.91 24.75
N GLU A 10 12.39 -1.93 24.76
CA GLU A 10 12.54 -0.94 25.83
C GLU A 10 12.68 0.46 25.27
N PHE A 11 12.36 1.46 26.07
CA PHE A 11 12.56 2.86 25.74
C PHE A 11 13.71 3.45 26.56
N ASP A 12 14.71 3.96 25.85
CA ASP A 12 15.82 4.71 26.42
C ASP A 12 15.47 6.19 26.39
N SER A 13 15.13 6.75 27.55
CA SER A 13 14.68 8.13 27.68
C SER A 13 15.81 9.16 27.47
N GLU A 14 17.07 8.80 27.69
CA GLU A 14 18.21 9.69 27.50
C GLU A 14 18.49 9.92 26.01
N THR A 15 18.46 8.83 25.23
CA THR A 15 18.70 8.87 23.78
C THR A 15 17.44 8.97 22.96
N ARG A 16 16.25 8.85 23.58
CA ARG A 16 14.92 8.82 22.92
C ARG A 16 14.82 7.74 21.85
N ASN A 17 15.40 6.57 22.12
CA ASN A 17 15.37 5.42 21.23
C ASN A 17 14.52 4.28 21.80
N TYR A 18 13.77 3.63 20.92
CA TYR A 18 13.17 2.33 21.20
C TYR A 18 14.15 1.25 20.76
N LYS A 19 14.61 0.42 21.70
CA LYS A 19 15.50 -0.72 21.44
C LYS A 19 14.65 -1.96 21.29
N PHE A 20 14.83 -2.69 20.18
CA PHE A 20 14.14 -3.93 19.87
C PHE A 20 15.11 -5.08 19.74
N ASP A 21 14.72 -6.27 20.18
CA ASP A 21 15.47 -7.48 19.92
C ASP A 21 15.14 -8.03 18.51
N PHE A 22 16.00 -7.73 17.55
CA PHE A 22 15.88 -8.23 16.18
C PHE A 22 16.53 -9.60 15.93
N SER A 23 17.10 -10.26 16.97
CA SER A 23 17.84 -11.52 16.79
C SER A 23 17.00 -12.64 16.15
N ASN A 24 15.69 -12.63 16.40
CA ASN A 24 14.74 -13.60 15.87
C ASN A 24 13.87 -13.02 14.73
N ALA A 25 14.20 -11.85 14.21
CA ALA A 25 13.42 -11.21 13.16
C ALA A 25 13.50 -12.00 11.83
N LYS A 26 12.35 -12.27 11.25
CA LYS A 26 12.25 -12.83 9.89
C LYS A 26 12.09 -11.67 8.91
N VAL A 27 13.20 -11.06 8.53
CA VAL A 27 13.21 -9.91 7.64
C VAL A 27 12.64 -10.27 6.27
N LYS A 28 11.58 -9.57 5.89
CA LYS A 28 10.90 -9.76 4.60
C LYS A 28 11.44 -8.77 3.57
N LYS A 29 11.33 -9.12 2.29
CA LYS A 29 11.65 -8.21 1.17
C LYS A 29 10.93 -6.87 1.30
N VAL A 30 11.53 -5.80 0.79
CA VAL A 30 10.87 -4.51 0.63
C VAL A 30 9.85 -4.61 -0.51
N THR A 31 8.58 -4.74 -0.16
CA THR A 31 7.49 -4.80 -1.14
C THR A 31 7.14 -3.41 -1.66
N SER A 32 6.40 -3.34 -2.78
CA SER A 32 5.92 -2.07 -3.33
C SER A 32 5.16 -1.21 -2.30
N ARG A 33 4.40 -1.83 -1.40
CA ARG A 33 3.73 -1.14 -0.29
C ARG A 33 4.72 -0.62 0.77
N ALA A 34 5.73 -1.42 1.14
CA ALA A 34 6.71 -1.04 2.16
C ALA A 34 7.70 0.02 1.66
N PHE A 35 7.94 0.08 0.37
CA PHE A 35 8.91 0.98 -0.24
C PHE A 35 8.70 2.46 0.11
N PRO A 36 7.53 3.08 -0.14
CA PRO A 36 7.31 4.48 0.24
C PRO A 36 7.33 4.70 1.77
N ILE A 37 6.94 3.69 2.56
CA ILE A 37 6.97 3.76 4.03
C ILE A 37 8.42 3.89 4.50
N LEU A 38 9.30 3.00 4.05
CA LEU A 38 10.72 2.98 4.42
C LEU A 38 11.50 4.18 3.89
N LEU A 39 10.96 4.90 2.90
CA LEU A 39 11.47 6.20 2.45
C LEU A 39 10.94 7.39 3.27
N GLY A 40 10.02 7.20 4.22
CA GLY A 40 9.33 8.28 4.91
C GLY A 40 8.43 9.11 3.99
N LYS A 41 7.87 8.49 2.95
CA LYS A 41 6.99 9.10 1.95
C LYS A 41 5.57 8.55 2.00
N ASN A 42 5.16 8.01 3.14
CA ASN A 42 3.81 7.53 3.39
C ASN A 42 3.16 8.39 4.47
N GLN A 43 1.90 8.81 4.27
CA GLN A 43 1.21 9.70 5.20
C GLN A 43 0.56 8.96 6.38
N TYR A 44 0.44 7.62 6.31
CA TYR A 44 -0.29 6.82 7.30
C TYR A 44 0.65 6.03 8.21
N ASN A 45 1.83 5.64 7.70
CA ASN A 45 2.77 4.79 8.41
C ASN A 45 4.18 5.40 8.35
N SER A 46 4.85 5.41 9.49
CA SER A 46 6.21 5.91 9.64
C SER A 46 7.28 4.92 9.15
N ILE A 47 8.53 5.38 9.09
CA ILE A 47 9.68 4.50 8.81
C ILE A 47 9.77 3.42 9.89
N GLY A 48 9.64 3.78 11.17
CA GLY A 48 9.67 2.84 12.29
C GLY A 48 8.61 1.74 12.16
N TYR A 49 7.38 2.12 11.81
CA TYR A 49 6.33 1.16 11.49
C TYR A 49 6.77 0.20 10.37
N GLY A 50 7.32 0.73 9.28
CA GLY A 50 7.77 -0.07 8.14
C GLY A 50 8.86 -1.09 8.52
N VAL A 51 9.81 -0.69 9.36
CA VAL A 51 10.86 -1.59 9.89
C VAL A 51 10.24 -2.72 10.71
N LEU A 52 9.39 -2.40 11.68
CA LEU A 52 8.75 -3.41 12.53
C LEU A 52 7.85 -4.36 11.72
N GLU A 53 7.14 -3.84 10.73
CA GLU A 53 6.30 -4.64 9.84
C GLU A 53 7.15 -5.61 8.99
N ARG A 54 8.28 -5.15 8.42
CA ARG A 54 9.17 -6.01 7.63
C ARG A 54 9.90 -7.04 8.47
N CYS A 55 10.14 -6.77 9.73
CA CYS A 55 10.67 -7.74 10.71
C CYS A 55 9.61 -8.74 11.19
N GLY A 56 8.35 -8.53 10.85
CA GLY A 56 7.24 -9.37 11.28
C GLY A 56 6.81 -9.14 12.73
N PHE A 57 7.13 -7.98 13.30
CA PHE A 57 6.83 -7.60 14.69
C PHE A 57 5.44 -7.00 14.86
N ILE A 58 4.82 -6.56 13.77
CA ILE A 58 3.49 -5.97 13.76
C ILE A 58 2.51 -6.92 13.08
N ASP A 59 1.33 -7.07 13.68
CA ASP A 59 0.18 -7.65 13.01
C ASP A 59 -0.50 -6.59 12.15
N PHE A 60 -0.91 -7.00 10.95
CA PHE A 60 -1.75 -6.13 10.12
C PHE A 60 -3.11 -5.92 10.78
N GLU A 61 -3.49 -4.66 10.93
CA GLU A 61 -4.89 -4.37 11.17
C GLU A 61 -5.69 -4.75 9.92
N PRO A 62 -6.74 -5.57 10.06
CA PRO A 62 -7.52 -5.98 8.92
C PRO A 62 -8.16 -4.76 8.26
N ILE A 63 -7.89 -4.57 6.97
CA ILE A 63 -8.58 -3.58 6.16
C ILE A 63 -10.06 -3.98 6.10
N GLU A 64 -10.97 -3.03 6.24
CA GLU A 64 -12.40 -3.31 6.06
C GLU A 64 -12.63 -4.01 4.72
N LYS A 65 -13.34 -5.12 4.75
CA LYS A 65 -13.55 -6.02 3.62
C LYS A 65 -14.01 -5.32 2.33
N TRP A 66 -14.84 -4.28 2.47
CA TRP A 66 -15.36 -3.56 1.32
C TRP A 66 -14.29 -2.77 0.55
N TYR A 67 -13.17 -2.37 1.20
CA TYR A 67 -12.04 -1.75 0.49
C TYR A 67 -11.36 -2.75 -0.44
N THR A 68 -11.19 -4.01 -0.01
CA THR A 68 -10.65 -5.08 -0.85
C THR A 68 -11.56 -5.35 -2.05
N VAL A 69 -12.88 -5.46 -1.80
CA VAL A 69 -13.87 -5.67 -2.87
C VAL A 69 -13.90 -4.50 -3.85
N ARG A 70 -13.88 -3.25 -3.34
CA ARG A 70 -13.80 -2.05 -4.20
C ARG A 70 -12.52 -2.02 -5.03
N GLY A 71 -11.39 -2.43 -4.45
CA GLY A 71 -10.11 -2.54 -5.15
C GLY A 71 -10.20 -3.52 -6.32
N ALA A 72 -10.69 -4.72 -6.10
CA ALA A 72 -10.85 -5.73 -7.14
C ALA A 72 -11.80 -5.29 -8.27
N ILE A 73 -12.91 -4.60 -7.93
CA ILE A 73 -13.80 -3.99 -8.93
C ILE A 73 -13.06 -2.92 -9.74
N ALA A 74 -12.27 -2.08 -9.09
CA ALA A 74 -11.49 -1.05 -9.77
C ALA A 74 -10.46 -1.65 -10.74
N GLU A 75 -9.78 -2.72 -10.36
CA GLU A 75 -8.83 -3.44 -11.21
C GLU A 75 -9.52 -4.02 -12.46
N GLN A 76 -10.68 -4.65 -12.30
CA GLN A 76 -11.47 -5.14 -13.45
C GLN A 76 -11.90 -3.99 -14.37
N PHE A 77 -12.37 -2.87 -13.81
CA PHE A 77 -12.81 -1.71 -14.61
C PHE A 77 -11.64 -1.04 -15.33
N ALA A 78 -10.48 -0.95 -14.69
CA ALA A 78 -9.27 -0.45 -15.32
C ALA A 78 -8.83 -1.35 -16.48
N TYR A 79 -8.90 -2.67 -16.30
CA TYR A 79 -8.59 -3.65 -17.34
C TYR A 79 -9.49 -3.46 -18.57
N ASP A 80 -10.82 -3.47 -18.37
CA ASP A 80 -11.80 -3.34 -19.45
C ASP A 80 -11.66 -2.01 -20.19
N TYR A 81 -11.51 -0.90 -19.44
CA TYR A 81 -11.32 0.44 -19.99
C TYR A 81 -10.07 0.54 -20.87
N ILE A 82 -8.93 0.03 -20.42
CA ILE A 82 -7.68 0.09 -21.16
C ILE A 82 -7.78 -0.78 -22.42
N LEU A 83 -8.27 -2.01 -22.29
CA LEU A 83 -8.43 -2.92 -23.42
C LEU A 83 -9.31 -2.30 -24.51
N GLU A 84 -10.44 -1.73 -24.13
CA GLU A 84 -11.33 -1.06 -25.10
C GLU A 84 -10.69 0.19 -25.71
N THR A 85 -9.97 0.97 -24.91
CA THR A 85 -9.27 2.17 -25.39
C THR A 85 -8.25 1.81 -26.47
N TYR A 86 -7.38 0.83 -26.23
CA TYR A 86 -6.42 0.39 -27.24
C TYR A 86 -7.09 -0.17 -28.49
N LYS A 87 -8.15 -0.95 -28.33
CA LYS A 87 -8.94 -1.48 -29.43
C LYS A 87 -9.54 -0.37 -30.32
N LYS A 88 -10.02 0.73 -29.72
CA LYS A 88 -10.52 1.91 -30.47
C LYS A 88 -9.45 2.55 -31.33
N TYR A 89 -8.18 2.49 -30.92
CA TYR A 89 -7.04 2.98 -31.71
C TYR A 89 -6.45 1.94 -32.68
N GLY A 90 -7.10 0.78 -32.84
CA GLY A 90 -6.63 -0.29 -33.70
C GLY A 90 -5.37 -1.00 -33.20
N ILE A 91 -5.05 -0.89 -31.93
CA ILE A 91 -3.87 -1.51 -31.31
C ILE A 91 -4.34 -2.77 -30.56
N ASP A 92 -3.87 -3.93 -31.03
CA ASP A 92 -4.08 -5.20 -30.32
C ASP A 92 -3.01 -5.37 -29.26
N ILE A 93 -3.42 -5.40 -27.99
CA ILE A 93 -2.52 -5.56 -26.85
C ILE A 93 -2.77 -6.88 -26.14
N LYS A 94 -1.69 -7.48 -25.64
CA LYS A 94 -1.78 -8.60 -24.68
C LYS A 94 -1.63 -8.05 -23.27
N MET A 95 -2.71 -8.11 -22.52
CA MET A 95 -2.78 -7.72 -21.13
C MET A 95 -2.97 -8.94 -20.23
N LYS A 96 -2.43 -8.87 -19.03
CA LYS A 96 -2.65 -9.87 -17.98
C LYS A 96 -2.92 -9.16 -16.67
N ALA A 97 -4.10 -9.40 -16.12
CA ALA A 97 -4.38 -9.09 -14.70
C ALA A 97 -3.58 -10.06 -13.82
N MET A 98 -2.96 -9.54 -12.78
CA MET A 98 -2.11 -10.30 -11.87
C MET A 98 -2.68 -10.20 -10.48
N THR A 99 -3.11 -11.33 -9.94
CA THR A 99 -3.58 -11.39 -8.55
C THR A 99 -2.48 -11.97 -7.66
N PRO A 100 -2.37 -11.52 -6.40
CA PRO A 100 -1.39 -12.04 -5.46
C PRO A 100 -1.39 -13.58 -5.34
N GLN A 101 -2.56 -14.21 -5.44
CA GLN A 101 -2.75 -15.66 -5.35
C GLN A 101 -2.10 -16.44 -6.49
N MET A 102 -1.84 -15.80 -7.64
CA MET A 102 -1.13 -16.42 -8.75
C MET A 102 0.35 -16.71 -8.45
N PHE A 103 0.89 -16.11 -7.39
CA PHE A 103 2.32 -16.17 -7.07
C PHE A 103 2.56 -16.79 -5.70
N LYS A 104 3.50 -17.74 -5.63
CA LYS A 104 3.91 -18.32 -4.35
C LYS A 104 4.48 -17.24 -3.44
N GLY A 105 3.95 -17.13 -2.23
CA GLY A 105 4.36 -16.11 -1.27
C GLY A 105 3.92 -14.69 -1.64
N TYR A 106 2.94 -14.54 -2.54
CA TYR A 106 2.42 -13.24 -2.99
C TYR A 106 3.51 -12.32 -3.57
N ASP A 107 4.45 -12.90 -4.33
CA ASP A 107 5.58 -12.17 -4.92
C ASP A 107 5.82 -12.61 -6.37
N ALA A 108 5.65 -11.68 -7.32
CA ALA A 108 5.90 -11.90 -8.74
C ALA A 108 7.40 -11.90 -9.10
N PHE A 109 8.26 -11.56 -8.13
CA PHE A 109 9.72 -11.41 -8.32
C PHE A 109 10.52 -12.34 -7.38
N PRO A 110 10.32 -13.66 -7.40
CA PRO A 110 10.91 -14.59 -6.43
C PRO A 110 12.44 -14.59 -6.46
N ASN A 111 13.04 -14.31 -7.62
CA ASN A 111 14.50 -14.28 -7.80
C ASN A 111 15.17 -12.98 -7.34
N ASN A 112 14.40 -11.97 -6.94
CA ASN A 112 14.95 -10.77 -6.34
C ASN A 112 14.95 -10.92 -4.82
N GLU A 113 16.12 -10.93 -4.20
CA GLU A 113 16.25 -11.15 -2.76
C GLU A 113 15.85 -9.95 -1.91
N LYS A 114 15.99 -8.74 -2.45
CA LYS A 114 15.76 -7.49 -1.72
C LYS A 114 14.34 -6.95 -1.87
N PHE A 115 13.78 -7.06 -3.08
CA PHE A 115 12.54 -6.38 -3.45
C PHE A 115 11.49 -7.35 -3.98
N GLY A 116 10.22 -7.05 -3.72
CA GLY A 116 9.11 -7.89 -4.16
C GLY A 116 7.81 -7.09 -4.38
N GLY A 117 6.78 -7.80 -4.77
CA GLY A 117 5.44 -7.27 -4.97
C GLY A 117 4.73 -7.95 -6.14
N VAL A 118 3.49 -7.54 -6.38
CA VAL A 118 2.68 -8.01 -7.51
C VAL A 118 2.09 -6.79 -8.20
N PRO A 119 2.38 -6.55 -9.49
CA PRO A 119 1.68 -5.54 -10.28
C PRO A 119 0.20 -5.90 -10.44
N ASP A 120 -0.70 -4.93 -10.51
CA ASP A 120 -2.13 -5.21 -10.74
C ASP A 120 -2.36 -5.74 -12.16
N ILE A 121 -1.80 -5.08 -13.18
CA ILE A 121 -1.93 -5.49 -14.58
C ILE A 121 -0.61 -5.26 -15.32
N GLY A 122 -0.27 -6.16 -16.23
CA GLY A 122 0.86 -6.01 -17.14
C GLY A 122 0.43 -5.99 -18.61
N ILE A 123 1.00 -5.07 -19.40
CA ILE A 123 0.96 -5.11 -20.88
C ILE A 123 2.26 -5.72 -21.36
N SER A 124 2.20 -6.82 -22.11
CA SER A 124 3.39 -7.53 -22.60
C SER A 124 3.66 -7.30 -24.09
N GLU A 125 2.64 -7.10 -24.89
CA GLU A 125 2.73 -6.91 -26.34
C GLU A 125 1.73 -5.86 -26.83
N PRO A 126 2.05 -5.14 -27.90
CA PRO A 126 3.36 -5.13 -28.57
C PRO A 126 4.46 -4.52 -27.68
N LYS A 127 5.73 -4.82 -27.94
CA LYS A 127 6.86 -4.44 -27.06
C LYS A 127 6.96 -2.93 -26.79
N ASP A 128 6.62 -2.10 -27.75
CA ASP A 128 6.61 -0.65 -27.62
C ASP A 128 5.48 -0.13 -26.71
N GLN A 129 4.48 -0.96 -26.42
CA GLN A 129 3.40 -0.69 -25.46
C GLN A 129 3.61 -1.37 -24.09
N ARG A 130 4.72 -2.12 -23.91
CA ARG A 130 5.00 -2.81 -22.67
C ARG A 130 4.97 -1.83 -21.48
N ALA A 131 4.14 -2.12 -20.49
CA ALA A 131 3.92 -1.27 -19.34
C ALA A 131 3.45 -2.08 -18.12
N VAL A 132 3.65 -1.53 -16.93
CA VAL A 132 2.93 -1.92 -15.71
C VAL A 132 1.80 -0.93 -15.50
N ILE A 133 0.66 -1.45 -15.09
CA ILE A 133 -0.51 -0.67 -14.69
C ILE A 133 -0.71 -0.92 -13.20
N GLU A 134 -0.75 0.16 -12.45
CA GLU A 134 -1.08 0.18 -11.03
C GLU A 134 -2.42 0.87 -10.85
N VAL A 135 -3.36 0.20 -10.21
CA VAL A 135 -4.76 0.65 -10.09
C VAL A 135 -5.03 1.12 -8.66
N LYS A 136 -5.69 2.23 -8.54
CA LYS A 136 -6.14 2.77 -7.24
C LYS A 136 -7.62 3.14 -7.31
N SER A 137 -8.38 2.71 -6.31
CA SER A 137 -9.77 3.11 -6.14
C SER A 137 -9.90 4.32 -5.22
N LYS A 138 -10.68 5.32 -5.60
CA LYS A 138 -10.89 6.56 -4.84
C LYS A 138 -12.37 6.94 -4.80
N ASN A 139 -12.73 7.78 -3.84
CA ASN A 139 -14.00 8.47 -3.89
C ASN A 139 -13.93 9.60 -4.92
N ILE A 140 -15.04 9.86 -5.63
CA ILE A 140 -15.13 10.89 -6.68
C ILE A 140 -14.75 12.30 -6.18
N LYS A 141 -14.92 12.59 -4.89
CA LYS A 141 -14.53 13.85 -4.27
C LYS A 141 -13.05 14.18 -4.38
N LYS A 142 -12.23 13.15 -4.62
CA LYS A 142 -10.77 13.30 -4.84
C LYS A 142 -10.39 13.56 -6.29
N TYR A 143 -11.36 13.57 -7.22
CA TYR A 143 -11.06 13.69 -8.65
C TYR A 143 -10.34 15.00 -9.00
N ASP A 144 -10.89 16.13 -8.54
CA ASP A 144 -10.34 17.44 -8.87
C ASP A 144 -8.94 17.64 -8.28
N GLU A 145 -8.73 17.21 -7.04
CA GLU A 145 -7.42 17.26 -6.39
C GLU A 145 -6.37 16.47 -7.16
N LEU A 146 -6.69 15.22 -7.52
CA LEU A 146 -5.76 14.30 -8.14
C LEU A 146 -5.50 14.62 -9.62
N ILE A 147 -6.54 14.90 -10.37
CA ILE A 147 -6.46 14.94 -11.83
C ILE A 147 -6.39 16.38 -12.34
N ASN A 148 -7.28 17.26 -11.93
CA ASN A 148 -7.30 18.65 -12.41
C ASN A 148 -6.14 19.46 -11.78
N ASN A 149 -5.81 19.22 -10.51
CA ASN A 149 -4.71 19.90 -9.82
C ASN A 149 -3.38 19.10 -9.87
N THR A 150 -3.38 17.90 -10.46
CA THR A 150 -2.19 17.04 -10.63
C THR A 150 -1.45 16.71 -9.31
N LEU A 151 -2.18 16.64 -8.19
CA LEU A 151 -1.64 16.33 -6.87
C LEU A 151 -1.65 14.81 -6.64
N TYR A 152 -0.77 14.10 -7.36
CA TYR A 152 -0.68 12.64 -7.25
C TYR A 152 -0.06 12.20 -5.93
N PRO A 153 -0.68 11.23 -5.19
CA PRO A 153 -0.11 10.68 -3.97
C PRO A 153 1.25 10.03 -4.25
N ILE A 154 2.31 10.59 -3.64
CA ILE A 154 3.68 10.16 -3.92
C ILE A 154 3.90 8.69 -3.56
N GLU A 155 3.25 8.20 -2.51
CA GLU A 155 3.32 6.81 -2.07
C GLU A 155 2.77 5.86 -3.13
N GLU A 156 1.66 6.21 -3.79
CA GLU A 156 1.05 5.38 -4.84
C GLU A 156 1.92 5.35 -6.10
N VAL A 157 2.48 6.50 -6.49
CA VAL A 157 3.37 6.59 -7.63
C VAL A 157 4.68 5.83 -7.40
N LEU A 158 5.24 5.88 -6.18
CA LEU A 158 6.44 5.11 -5.81
C LEU A 158 6.18 3.61 -5.86
N GLN A 159 5.03 3.13 -5.38
CA GLN A 159 4.63 1.72 -5.49
C GLN A 159 4.69 1.25 -6.95
N GLY A 160 4.01 1.97 -7.84
CA GLY A 160 4.00 1.64 -9.26
C GLY A 160 5.39 1.73 -9.92
N LYS A 161 6.22 2.71 -9.54
CA LYS A 161 7.60 2.84 -10.05
C LYS A 161 8.47 1.65 -9.68
N GLN A 162 8.40 1.15 -8.43
CA GLN A 162 9.12 -0.06 -8.03
C GLN A 162 8.68 -1.26 -8.88
N LEU A 163 7.36 -1.46 -9.03
CA LEU A 163 6.82 -2.59 -9.80
C LEU A 163 7.21 -2.52 -11.28
N ALA A 164 7.18 -1.34 -11.89
CA ALA A 164 7.63 -1.15 -13.27
C ALA A 164 9.12 -1.43 -13.43
N TYR A 165 9.97 -0.96 -12.49
CA TYR A 165 11.39 -1.26 -12.47
C TYR A 165 11.65 -2.79 -12.38
N LEU A 166 11.01 -3.47 -11.43
CA LEU A 166 11.15 -4.91 -11.26
C LEU A 166 10.64 -5.69 -12.48
N SER A 167 9.63 -5.19 -13.17
CA SER A 167 9.09 -5.74 -14.41
C SER A 167 9.95 -5.42 -15.65
N LYS A 168 11.07 -4.72 -15.49
CA LYS A 168 11.97 -4.31 -16.57
C LYS A 168 11.25 -3.52 -17.67
N THR A 169 10.42 -2.57 -17.28
CA THR A 169 9.76 -1.60 -18.18
C THR A 169 9.95 -0.18 -17.67
N ASN A 170 10.09 0.76 -18.59
CA ASN A 170 10.20 2.18 -18.26
C ASN A 170 8.85 2.92 -18.31
N LYS A 171 7.75 2.19 -18.48
CA LYS A 171 6.40 2.77 -18.56
C LYS A 171 5.55 2.27 -17.40
N LEU A 172 5.02 3.22 -16.63
CA LEU A 172 4.01 3.02 -15.61
C LEU A 172 2.74 3.75 -16.03
N LEU A 173 1.61 3.05 -16.01
CA LEU A 173 0.29 3.66 -16.10
C LEU A 173 -0.34 3.60 -14.70
N MET A 174 -0.53 4.75 -14.08
CA MET A 174 -1.35 4.86 -12.88
C MET A 174 -2.79 5.04 -13.32
N VAL A 175 -3.67 4.19 -12.80
CA VAL A 175 -5.10 4.24 -13.11
C VAL A 175 -5.87 4.49 -11.83
N TRP A 176 -6.58 5.62 -11.76
CA TRP A 176 -7.48 5.91 -10.67
C TRP A 176 -8.92 5.70 -11.13
N VAL A 177 -9.63 4.84 -10.42
CA VAL A 177 -11.06 4.58 -10.61
C VAL A 177 -11.82 5.26 -9.48
N PHE A 178 -12.74 6.17 -9.84
CA PHE A 178 -13.43 7.02 -8.90
C PHE A 178 -14.90 6.60 -8.75
N PHE A 179 -15.28 6.30 -7.53
CA PHE A 179 -16.63 5.90 -7.17
C PHE A 179 -17.37 7.04 -6.46
N THR A 180 -18.64 7.22 -6.76
CA THR A 180 -19.53 8.09 -6.00
C THR A 180 -19.92 7.45 -4.66
N ASP A 181 -20.37 8.27 -3.68
CA ASP A 181 -20.85 7.76 -2.40
C ASP A 181 -21.96 6.70 -2.58
N LYS A 182 -22.85 6.89 -3.57
CA LYS A 182 -23.90 5.91 -3.91
C LYS A 182 -23.31 4.57 -4.36
N GLN A 183 -22.31 4.59 -5.23
CA GLN A 183 -21.64 3.38 -5.73
C GLN A 183 -20.86 2.69 -4.60
N GLU A 184 -20.16 3.42 -3.74
CA GLU A 184 -19.50 2.86 -2.57
C GLU A 184 -20.48 2.18 -1.61
N ASN A 185 -21.67 2.76 -1.40
CA ASN A 185 -22.70 2.14 -0.57
C ASN A 185 -23.22 0.83 -1.18
N LEU A 186 -23.45 0.77 -2.50
CA LEU A 186 -23.81 -0.48 -3.18
C LEU A 186 -22.72 -1.56 -3.02
N ILE A 187 -21.46 -1.18 -3.12
CA ILE A 187 -20.33 -2.10 -2.92
C ILE A 187 -20.30 -2.59 -1.47
N LYS A 188 -20.51 -1.71 -0.47
CA LYS A 188 -20.60 -2.10 0.94
C LYS A 188 -21.74 -3.09 1.20
N GLU A 189 -22.92 -2.84 0.67
CA GLU A 189 -24.07 -3.71 0.82
C GLU A 189 -23.82 -5.12 0.26
N VAL A 190 -23.25 -5.21 -0.94
CA VAL A 190 -22.95 -6.52 -1.54
C VAL A 190 -21.81 -7.22 -0.82
N THR A 191 -20.83 -6.47 -0.31
CA THR A 191 -19.69 -7.01 0.44
C THR A 191 -20.12 -7.80 1.67
N ASN A 192 -21.20 -7.38 2.34
CA ASN A 192 -21.74 -8.08 3.50
C ASN A 192 -22.23 -9.51 3.14
N LYS A 193 -22.53 -9.79 1.88
CA LYS A 193 -22.96 -11.09 1.37
C LYS A 193 -21.79 -11.97 0.88
N ILE A 194 -20.62 -11.38 0.65
CA ILE A 194 -19.41 -12.09 0.20
C ILE A 194 -18.79 -12.79 1.41
N LYS A 195 -18.55 -14.10 1.33
CA LYS A 195 -17.91 -14.87 2.41
C LYS A 195 -16.42 -14.58 2.52
N ASN A 196 -15.71 -14.60 1.40
CA ASN A 196 -14.27 -14.34 1.32
C ASN A 196 -13.99 -13.18 0.35
N ALA A 197 -13.37 -12.12 0.84
CA ALA A 197 -13.05 -10.94 0.03
C ALA A 197 -11.85 -11.14 -0.90
N ASP A 198 -11.04 -12.17 -0.65
CA ASP A 198 -9.87 -12.50 -1.49
C ASP A 198 -10.22 -13.52 -2.59
N ASP A 199 -11.43 -14.09 -2.54
CA ASP A 199 -11.88 -15.09 -3.50
C ASP A 199 -13.38 -14.91 -3.77
N PHE A 200 -13.73 -14.07 -4.72
CA PHE A 200 -15.09 -13.84 -5.18
C PHE A 200 -15.10 -13.49 -6.67
N ASP A 201 -16.24 -13.75 -7.32
CA ASP A 201 -16.46 -13.41 -8.73
C ASP A 201 -16.81 -11.92 -8.87
N VAL A 202 -15.83 -11.11 -9.28
CA VAL A 202 -15.99 -9.66 -9.51
C VAL A 202 -17.06 -9.38 -10.55
N SER A 203 -17.12 -10.17 -11.64
CA SER A 203 -18.10 -9.99 -12.71
C SER A 203 -19.51 -10.26 -12.24
N ALA A 204 -19.71 -11.30 -11.41
CA ALA A 204 -21.01 -11.59 -10.81
C ALA A 204 -21.45 -10.47 -9.86
N VAL A 205 -20.53 -9.93 -9.06
CA VAL A 205 -20.78 -8.80 -8.14
C VAL A 205 -21.17 -7.55 -8.90
N THR A 206 -20.39 -7.12 -9.89
CA THR A 206 -20.65 -5.90 -10.66
C THR A 206 -21.97 -6.00 -11.45
N LYS A 207 -22.27 -7.17 -12.03
CA LYS A 207 -23.56 -7.44 -12.67
C LYS A 207 -24.72 -7.34 -11.68
N HIS A 208 -24.56 -7.90 -10.47
CA HIS A 208 -25.60 -7.88 -9.44
C HIS A 208 -25.97 -6.45 -9.00
N ILE A 209 -24.97 -5.56 -8.87
CA ILE A 209 -25.18 -4.14 -8.48
C ILE A 209 -25.44 -3.23 -9.68
N GLY A 210 -25.43 -3.76 -10.91
CA GLY A 210 -25.66 -2.99 -12.13
C GLY A 210 -24.58 -1.93 -12.38
N LEU A 211 -23.31 -2.23 -12.12
CA LEU A 211 -22.20 -1.30 -12.24
C LEU A 211 -21.18 -1.81 -13.27
N SER A 212 -20.74 -0.91 -14.16
CA SER A 212 -19.73 -1.16 -15.17
C SER A 212 -18.66 -0.06 -15.14
N TYR A 213 -17.56 -0.24 -15.88
CA TYR A 213 -16.53 0.80 -16.01
C TYR A 213 -17.04 2.09 -16.66
N GLN A 214 -18.16 2.04 -17.42
CA GLN A 214 -18.78 3.21 -18.04
C GLN A 214 -19.54 4.09 -17.04
N ASP A 215 -19.88 3.55 -15.86
CA ASP A 215 -20.63 4.23 -14.80
C ASP A 215 -19.74 4.98 -13.80
N VAL A 216 -18.41 4.87 -13.95
CA VAL A 216 -17.43 5.48 -13.07
C VAL A 216 -16.51 6.43 -13.83
N LYS A 217 -15.85 7.36 -13.15
CA LYS A 217 -14.77 8.12 -13.76
C LYS A 217 -13.47 7.33 -13.66
N ILE A 218 -12.74 7.23 -14.78
CA ILE A 218 -11.43 6.60 -14.84
C ILE A 218 -10.44 7.61 -15.39
N ALA A 219 -9.33 7.79 -14.68
CA ALA A 219 -8.21 8.60 -15.14
C ALA A 219 -6.96 7.74 -15.28
N VAL A 220 -6.28 7.88 -16.40
CA VAL A 220 -5.02 7.19 -16.70
C VAL A 220 -3.91 8.22 -16.85
N VAL A 221 -2.89 8.11 -16.03
CA VAL A 221 -1.72 8.98 -16.11
C VAL A 221 -0.48 8.14 -16.34
N LYS A 222 0.27 8.51 -17.39
CA LYS A 222 1.51 7.83 -17.74
C LYS A 222 2.69 8.48 -17.05
N PHE A 223 3.50 7.63 -16.41
CA PHE A 223 4.80 8.01 -15.87
C PHE A 223 5.91 7.28 -16.62
N ASN A 224 6.96 8.02 -16.98
CA ASN A 224 8.20 7.41 -17.44
C ASN A 224 9.08 7.11 -16.23
N ILE A 225 9.68 5.94 -16.21
CA ILE A 225 10.54 5.51 -15.11
C ILE A 225 11.98 5.92 -15.41
N ASN A 226 12.57 6.70 -14.53
CA ASN A 226 14.02 6.86 -14.48
C ASN A 226 14.58 5.69 -13.67
N GLU A 227 15.18 4.73 -14.36
CA GLU A 227 15.66 3.48 -13.73
C GLU A 227 16.70 3.75 -12.65
N LYS A 228 17.66 4.67 -12.91
CA LYS A 228 18.70 5.01 -11.94
C LYS A 228 18.12 5.63 -10.68
N GLU A 229 17.29 6.65 -10.82
CA GLU A 229 16.64 7.32 -9.68
C GLU A 229 15.76 6.34 -8.89
N THR A 230 15.03 5.46 -9.60
CA THR A 230 14.16 4.48 -8.95
C THR A 230 14.97 3.47 -8.15
N LEU A 231 16.07 2.96 -8.72
CA LEU A 231 16.98 2.04 -8.04
C LEU A 231 17.62 2.70 -6.81
N GLU A 232 18.11 3.92 -6.91
CA GLU A 232 18.71 4.66 -5.78
C GLU A 232 17.71 4.81 -4.62
N LYS A 233 16.46 5.11 -4.91
CA LYS A 233 15.39 5.17 -3.89
C LYS A 233 15.08 3.80 -3.29
N MET A 234 15.03 2.75 -4.12
CA MET A 234 14.81 1.38 -3.64
C MET A 234 15.94 0.95 -2.70
N GLU A 235 17.19 1.16 -3.09
CA GLU A 235 18.35 0.85 -2.23
C GLU A 235 18.35 1.69 -0.94
N THR A 236 17.93 2.96 -1.00
CA THR A 236 17.76 3.78 0.21
C THR A 236 16.75 3.16 1.16
N ALA A 237 15.60 2.71 0.67
CA ALA A 237 14.58 2.07 1.51
C ALA A 237 15.07 0.74 2.11
N TYR A 238 15.80 -0.05 1.32
CA TYR A 238 16.44 -1.28 1.78
C TYR A 238 17.48 -1.01 2.87
N ASN A 239 18.35 -0.03 2.65
CA ASN A 239 19.38 0.35 3.61
C ASN A 239 18.78 0.90 4.91
N ASN A 240 17.71 1.72 4.83
CA ASN A 240 17.00 2.18 6.02
C ASN A 240 16.52 0.99 6.86
N LEU A 241 15.88 -0.01 6.24
CA LEU A 241 15.44 -1.22 6.95
C LEU A 241 16.60 -1.92 7.67
N HIS A 242 17.70 -2.18 6.97
CA HIS A 242 18.84 -2.93 7.53
C HIS A 242 19.62 -2.14 8.58
N THR A 243 19.78 -0.84 8.39
CA THR A 243 20.45 0.03 9.37
C THR A 243 19.77 -0.04 10.73
N PHE A 244 18.43 0.04 10.80
CA PHE A 244 17.73 -0.05 12.09
C PHE A 244 17.83 -1.43 12.73
N ILE A 245 17.82 -2.49 11.92
CA ILE A 245 17.99 -3.86 12.41
C ILE A 245 19.40 -4.05 13.00
N GLU A 246 20.43 -3.59 12.30
CA GLU A 246 21.82 -3.68 12.75
C GLU A 246 22.07 -2.84 14.01
N LEU A 247 21.48 -1.67 14.10
CA LEU A 247 21.59 -0.81 15.29
C LEU A 247 20.81 -1.34 16.50
N GLY A 248 19.85 -2.24 16.28
CA GLY A 248 18.96 -2.75 17.34
C GLY A 248 18.04 -1.67 17.93
N LYS A 249 17.93 -0.50 17.31
CA LYS A 249 17.18 0.63 17.84
C LYS A 249 16.59 1.52 16.78
N ILE A 250 15.48 2.18 17.11
CA ILE A 250 14.79 3.15 16.26
C ILE A 250 14.53 4.41 17.09
N ASP A 251 15.04 5.56 16.62
CA ASP A 251 14.81 6.86 17.25
C ASP A 251 13.31 7.22 17.18
N GLU A 252 12.79 7.82 18.25
CA GLU A 252 11.39 8.27 18.38
C GLU A 252 10.92 9.11 17.19
N LYS A 253 11.77 9.94 16.59
CA LYS A 253 11.45 10.77 15.42
C LYS A 253 11.05 9.99 14.16
N TYR A 254 11.33 8.69 14.10
CA TYR A 254 10.96 7.81 12.99
C TYR A 254 9.61 7.13 13.19
N PHE A 255 8.86 7.52 14.23
CA PHE A 255 7.48 7.10 14.46
C PHE A 255 6.54 8.30 14.38
N TYR A 256 5.29 8.08 14.00
CA TYR A 256 4.23 9.08 14.12
C TYR A 256 3.65 9.08 15.53
N ASP A 257 3.05 10.21 15.94
CA ASP A 257 2.51 10.38 17.30
C ASP A 257 1.55 9.27 17.72
N THR A 258 0.69 8.81 16.83
CA THR A 258 -0.26 7.71 17.10
C THR A 258 0.46 6.37 17.35
N GLU A 259 1.57 6.13 16.69
CA GLU A 259 2.39 4.93 16.89
C GLU A 259 3.19 5.02 18.19
N LEU A 260 3.71 6.22 18.51
CA LEU A 260 4.41 6.50 19.77
C LEU A 260 3.51 6.32 20.98
N LEU A 261 2.26 6.79 20.89
CA LEU A 261 1.27 6.59 21.96
C LEU A 261 1.07 5.10 22.25
N GLU A 262 0.95 4.29 21.22
CA GLU A 262 0.79 2.84 21.37
C GLU A 262 2.05 2.17 21.99
N LEU A 263 3.26 2.54 21.53
CA LEU A 263 4.51 2.03 22.10
C LEU A 263 4.64 2.41 23.57
N LYS A 264 4.35 3.65 23.95
CA LYS A 264 4.39 4.13 25.35
C LYS A 264 3.36 3.39 26.22
N ARG A 265 2.14 3.19 25.69
CA ARG A 265 1.09 2.41 26.38
C ARG A 265 1.55 0.98 26.69
N LEU A 266 2.17 0.31 25.72
CA LEU A 266 2.69 -1.05 25.88
C LEU A 266 3.81 -1.15 26.93
N LEU A 267 4.58 -0.09 27.12
CA LEU A 267 5.61 0.03 28.16
C LEU A 267 5.07 0.49 29.53
N GLY A 268 3.76 0.77 29.65
CA GLY A 268 3.16 1.33 30.86
C GLY A 268 3.59 2.78 31.16
N ILE A 269 4.14 3.49 30.17
CA ILE A 269 4.51 4.89 30.28
C ILE A 269 3.23 5.74 30.17
N LYS A 270 2.88 6.46 31.25
CA LYS A 270 1.71 7.35 31.25
C LYS A 270 1.90 8.48 30.24
N THR A 271 0.90 8.68 29.39
CA THR A 271 0.81 9.81 28.45
C THR A 271 -0.22 10.84 28.94
N VAL A 272 -0.12 12.07 28.50
CA VAL A 272 -1.03 13.16 28.91
C VAL A 272 -2.48 12.87 28.50
N ASP A 273 -2.68 12.01 27.51
CA ASP A 273 -4.00 11.63 26.99
C ASP A 273 -4.56 10.33 27.62
N ASP A 274 -3.94 9.83 28.70
CA ASP A 274 -4.43 8.65 29.40
C ASP A 274 -5.70 9.00 30.18
N PRO A 275 -6.88 8.42 29.90
CA PRO A 275 -8.15 8.80 30.51
C PRO A 275 -8.19 8.63 32.05
N ASP A 276 -7.20 7.98 32.66
CA ASP A 276 -7.07 7.79 34.09
C ASP A 276 -6.31 8.93 34.83
N THR A 277 -5.91 10.00 34.14
CA THR A 277 -5.45 11.21 34.82
C THR A 277 -6.65 12.01 35.36
N THR A 278 -7.39 11.44 36.30
CA THR A 278 -8.20 12.22 37.20
C THR A 278 -7.26 13.14 37.98
N ILE A 279 -7.21 14.40 37.58
CA ILE A 279 -6.61 15.46 38.41
C ILE A 279 -7.31 15.36 39.76
N PRO A 280 -6.63 15.07 40.88
CA PRO A 280 -7.28 15.11 42.18
C PRO A 280 -7.84 16.51 42.39
N PRO A 281 -9.07 16.67 42.90
CA PRO A 281 -9.63 17.98 43.15
C PRO A 281 -8.67 18.78 44.03
N LEU A 282 -8.33 19.99 43.58
CA LEU A 282 -7.55 20.95 44.36
C LEU A 282 -8.21 21.13 45.71
N PRO A 283 -7.48 20.97 46.84
CA PRO A 283 -8.03 21.26 48.14
C PRO A 283 -8.26 22.77 48.21
N PHE A 284 -9.51 23.16 48.38
CA PHE A 284 -9.90 24.52 48.76
C PHE A 284 -9.58 24.72 50.23
#